data_87d638a151044f72da7f67b8e32a002d
#
_entry.id   87d638a151044f72da7f67b8e32a002d
#
_cell.length_a   1.000
_cell.length_b   1.000
_cell.length_c   1.000
_cell.angle_alpha   90.00
_cell.angle_beta   90.00
_cell.angle_gamma   90.00
#
_symmetry.space_group_name_H-M   'P 1'
#
loop_
_entity.id
_entity.type
_entity.pdbx_description
1 polymer ?
#
loop_
_entity_poly.entity_id
_entity_poly.type
_entity_poly.pdbx_seq_one_letter_code
_entity_poly.pdbx_strand_id
1 'polypeptide(L)'
;MATVRKHYGKWQAIVRVNGHPSMIKSFVSKTDAKRWAEIIEVKLRREEAGIARIKFPNFEEVAQRYIEEISVLKKSYSDEKCTILNFLKENWSTYPINRIVPDTINKYKNKRANELTGGTINRRLDVLSSMYTTFKKEWGYPVENPILCIRRPKRAEPRNRRFTDNELNKLIKGNRTSPKLRLIIEIALETAMRQGEILRVKPEDINGNTLFIPIAKTKPRTIPLTLKAMSLLNNAELPFNITGNALSKQFKKLCNHYEIEDAHFHDLRRQSLTNFMLKKKLSVAETMIIAGHSDPRMLLRTYNNLKVEDVADKLKQNAQ
;
A
#
# COMPACT_ATOMS: atom_id res chain seq x y z
N MET A 1 -48.76 -20.17 2.35
CA MET A 1 -49.25 -19.70 3.67
C MET A 1 -48.86 -20.70 4.76
N ALA A 2 -48.33 -20.20 5.85
CA ALA A 2 -48.01 -21.00 7.04
C ALA A 2 -49.21 -21.04 8.00
N THR A 3 -49.55 -22.21 8.50
CA THR A 3 -50.66 -22.42 9.46
C THR A 3 -50.14 -23.16 10.69
N VAL A 4 -50.52 -22.71 11.89
CA VAL A 4 -50.15 -23.35 13.15
C VAL A 4 -51.41 -23.71 13.90
N ARG A 5 -51.56 -25.00 14.22
CA ARG A 5 -52.74 -25.55 14.91
C ARG A 5 -52.34 -26.47 16.05
N LYS A 6 -53.22 -26.67 17.01
CA LYS A 6 -53.06 -27.70 18.06
C LYS A 6 -53.49 -29.06 17.52
N HIS A 7 -52.62 -30.07 17.68
CA HIS A 7 -52.90 -31.41 17.19
C HIS A 7 -52.24 -32.43 18.13
N TYR A 8 -53.02 -33.32 18.72
CA TYR A 8 -52.61 -34.33 19.71
C TYR A 8 -51.69 -33.75 20.81
N GLY A 9 -52.14 -32.68 21.46
CA GLY A 9 -51.41 -32.06 22.57
C GLY A 9 -50.18 -31.23 22.19
N LYS A 10 -49.77 -31.26 20.93
CA LYS A 10 -48.62 -30.49 20.40
C LYS A 10 -49.08 -29.42 19.43
N TRP A 11 -48.22 -28.44 19.16
CA TRP A 11 -48.42 -27.40 18.14
C TRP A 11 -47.86 -27.86 16.81
N GLN A 12 -48.73 -28.09 15.82
CA GLN A 12 -48.31 -28.48 14.47
C GLN A 12 -48.24 -27.27 13.56
N ALA A 13 -47.08 -27.05 12.99
CA ALA A 13 -46.83 -26.05 11.94
C ALA A 13 -46.91 -26.73 10.58
N ILE A 14 -47.70 -26.15 9.66
CA ILE A 14 -47.87 -26.61 8.29
C ILE A 14 -47.54 -25.45 7.37
N VAL A 15 -46.54 -25.61 6.52
CA VAL A 15 -46.12 -24.62 5.52
C VAL A 15 -46.44 -25.14 4.12
N ARG A 16 -47.24 -24.38 3.37
CA ARG A 16 -47.62 -24.68 1.99
C ARG A 16 -47.20 -23.50 1.12
N VAL A 17 -46.31 -23.73 0.19
CA VAL A 17 -45.86 -22.79 -0.82
C VAL A 17 -46.08 -23.42 -2.18
N ASN A 18 -46.58 -22.66 -3.14
CA ASN A 18 -46.86 -23.16 -4.47
C ASN A 18 -45.59 -23.77 -5.08
N GLY A 19 -45.73 -24.87 -5.83
CA GLY A 19 -44.54 -25.52 -6.42
C GLY A 19 -43.71 -26.39 -5.46
N HIS A 20 -43.98 -26.41 -4.15
CA HIS A 20 -43.27 -27.21 -3.15
C HIS A 20 -44.17 -28.19 -2.39
N PRO A 21 -43.67 -29.37 -2.00
CA PRO A 21 -44.39 -30.26 -1.12
C PRO A 21 -44.64 -29.59 0.23
N SER A 22 -45.83 -29.83 0.82
CA SER A 22 -46.18 -29.26 2.13
C SER A 22 -45.25 -29.79 3.22
N MET A 23 -44.66 -28.88 4.01
CA MET A 23 -43.78 -29.21 5.13
C MET A 23 -44.58 -29.14 6.44
N ILE A 24 -44.51 -30.22 7.25
CA ILE A 24 -45.25 -30.35 8.50
C ILE A 24 -44.25 -30.69 9.61
N LYS A 25 -44.34 -29.97 10.76
CA LYS A 25 -43.54 -30.28 11.95
C LYS A 25 -44.31 -29.93 13.23
N SER A 26 -44.15 -30.76 14.27
CA SER A 26 -44.83 -30.59 15.56
C SER A 26 -43.85 -30.09 16.63
N PHE A 27 -44.35 -29.18 17.50
CA PHE A 27 -43.55 -28.52 18.54
C PHE A 27 -44.33 -28.56 19.88
N VAL A 28 -43.60 -28.46 20.98
CA VAL A 28 -44.21 -28.35 22.32
C VAL A 28 -44.74 -26.92 22.52
N SER A 29 -44.05 -25.93 22.01
CA SER A 29 -44.37 -24.50 22.13
C SER A 29 -45.03 -23.97 20.86
N LYS A 30 -46.09 -23.15 21.02
CA LYS A 30 -46.77 -22.43 19.93
C LYS A 30 -45.82 -21.41 19.26
N THR A 31 -44.97 -20.77 20.07
CA THR A 31 -44.01 -19.78 19.62
C THR A 31 -42.97 -20.40 18.69
N ASP A 32 -42.44 -21.58 19.06
CA ASP A 32 -41.46 -22.29 18.25
C ASP A 32 -42.08 -22.80 16.94
N ALA A 33 -43.32 -23.26 16.99
CA ALA A 33 -44.05 -23.66 15.80
C ALA A 33 -44.25 -22.50 14.82
N LYS A 34 -44.62 -21.30 15.32
CA LYS A 34 -44.71 -20.09 14.50
C LYS A 34 -43.38 -19.70 13.88
N ARG A 35 -42.33 -19.60 14.71
CA ARG A 35 -41.01 -19.21 14.28
C ARG A 35 -40.43 -20.15 13.21
N TRP A 36 -40.61 -21.45 13.40
CA TRP A 36 -40.22 -22.44 12.40
C TRP A 36 -40.99 -22.27 11.10
N ALA A 37 -42.30 -22.04 11.17
CA ALA A 37 -43.15 -21.86 10.00
C ALA A 37 -42.76 -20.64 9.18
N GLU A 38 -42.48 -19.51 9.83
CA GLU A 38 -42.00 -18.27 9.18
C GLU A 38 -40.66 -18.50 8.47
N ILE A 39 -39.70 -19.14 9.15
CA ILE A 39 -38.38 -19.44 8.57
C ILE A 39 -38.52 -20.32 7.32
N ILE A 40 -39.33 -21.36 7.39
CA ILE A 40 -39.55 -22.31 6.28
C ILE A 40 -40.30 -21.63 5.14
N GLU A 41 -41.35 -20.86 5.43
CA GLU A 41 -42.09 -20.13 4.38
C GLU A 41 -41.19 -19.17 3.61
N VAL A 42 -40.38 -18.37 4.31
CA VAL A 42 -39.39 -17.48 3.69
C VAL A 42 -38.36 -18.26 2.86
N LYS A 43 -37.92 -19.42 3.36
CA LYS A 43 -36.96 -20.27 2.64
C LYS A 43 -37.55 -20.79 1.33
N LEU A 44 -38.75 -21.34 1.36
CA LEU A 44 -39.43 -21.91 0.18
C LEU A 44 -39.79 -20.83 -0.84
N ARG A 45 -40.27 -19.67 -0.41
CA ARG A 45 -40.51 -18.52 -1.32
C ARG A 45 -39.25 -18.01 -1.99
N ARG A 46 -38.10 -18.05 -1.31
CA ARG A 46 -36.80 -17.71 -1.92
C ARG A 46 -36.36 -18.74 -2.96
N GLU A 47 -36.61 -20.03 -2.72
CA GLU A 47 -36.35 -21.09 -3.67
C GLU A 47 -37.26 -20.97 -4.92
N GLU A 48 -38.56 -20.66 -4.73
CA GLU A 48 -39.53 -20.38 -5.80
C GLU A 48 -39.13 -19.13 -6.64
N ALA A 49 -38.60 -18.11 -5.98
CA ALA A 49 -38.11 -16.90 -6.67
C ALA A 49 -36.77 -17.13 -7.39
N GLY A 50 -36.25 -18.33 -7.47
CA GLY A 50 -34.96 -18.63 -8.13
C GLY A 50 -33.76 -18.05 -7.40
N ILE A 51 -33.93 -17.63 -6.12
CA ILE A 51 -32.84 -17.16 -5.29
C ILE A 51 -32.06 -18.39 -4.81
N ALA A 52 -31.23 -18.93 -5.67
CA ALA A 52 -30.32 -20.03 -5.37
C ALA A 52 -29.50 -19.72 -4.11
N ARG A 53 -29.25 -20.69 -3.27
CA ARG A 53 -28.29 -20.58 -2.17
C ARG A 53 -26.93 -20.29 -2.79
N ILE A 54 -26.47 -19.04 -2.71
CA ILE A 54 -25.13 -18.68 -3.14
C ILE A 54 -24.16 -19.48 -2.27
N LYS A 55 -23.45 -20.44 -2.88
CA LYS A 55 -22.34 -21.13 -2.22
C LYS A 55 -21.14 -20.19 -2.27
N PHE A 56 -20.77 -19.68 -1.12
CA PHE A 56 -19.57 -18.84 -1.02
C PHE A 56 -18.33 -19.72 -1.01
N PRO A 57 -17.35 -19.44 -1.87
CA PRO A 57 -16.04 -20.09 -1.82
C PRO A 57 -15.32 -19.76 -0.51
N ASN A 58 -14.32 -20.57 -0.16
CA ASN A 58 -13.44 -20.23 0.95
C ASN A 58 -12.46 -19.11 0.57
N PHE A 59 -11.82 -18.51 1.56
CA PHE A 59 -10.88 -17.41 1.30
C PHE A 59 -9.69 -17.85 0.43
N GLU A 60 -9.22 -19.08 0.58
CA GLU A 60 -8.11 -19.63 -0.20
C GLU A 60 -8.44 -19.67 -1.69
N GLU A 61 -9.63 -20.16 -2.07
CA GLU A 61 -10.12 -20.17 -3.46
C GLU A 61 -10.22 -18.76 -4.03
N VAL A 62 -10.75 -17.80 -3.25
CA VAL A 62 -10.84 -16.39 -3.65
C VAL A 62 -9.45 -15.77 -3.81
N ALA A 63 -8.54 -16.06 -2.89
CA ALA A 63 -7.17 -15.54 -2.91
C ALA A 63 -6.40 -16.04 -4.13
N GLN A 64 -6.50 -17.32 -4.44
CA GLN A 64 -5.86 -17.91 -5.62
C GLN A 64 -6.38 -17.27 -6.91
N ARG A 65 -7.69 -17.21 -7.07
CA ARG A 65 -8.32 -16.57 -8.22
C ARG A 65 -7.92 -15.09 -8.35
N TYR A 66 -7.85 -14.36 -7.24
CA TYR A 66 -7.44 -12.97 -7.25
C TYR A 66 -5.98 -12.78 -7.66
N ILE A 67 -5.08 -13.68 -7.25
CA ILE A 67 -3.68 -13.67 -7.70
C ILE A 67 -3.60 -13.85 -9.21
N GLU A 68 -4.35 -14.80 -9.75
CA GLU A 68 -4.30 -15.19 -11.18
C GLU A 68 -4.96 -14.17 -12.11
N GLU A 69 -6.12 -13.62 -11.71
CA GLU A 69 -6.90 -12.75 -12.59
C GLU A 69 -6.58 -11.26 -12.38
N ILE A 70 -6.28 -10.83 -11.15
CA ILE A 70 -6.22 -9.41 -10.79
C ILE A 70 -4.80 -8.97 -10.44
N SER A 71 -4.13 -9.68 -9.53
CA SER A 71 -2.81 -9.25 -9.05
C SER A 71 -1.77 -9.26 -10.17
N VAL A 72 -1.82 -10.24 -11.06
CA VAL A 72 -0.89 -10.40 -12.19
C VAL A 72 -0.85 -9.18 -13.11
N LEU A 73 -1.94 -8.43 -13.21
CA LEU A 73 -2.04 -7.23 -14.04
C LEU A 73 -1.43 -5.98 -13.38
N LYS A 74 -1.05 -6.07 -12.11
CA LYS A 74 -0.59 -4.93 -11.33
C LYS A 74 0.94 -4.84 -11.32
N LYS A 75 1.47 -3.62 -11.37
CA LYS A 75 2.91 -3.36 -11.16
C LYS A 75 3.42 -3.84 -9.79
N SER A 76 2.53 -3.95 -8.79
CA SER A 76 2.81 -4.43 -7.43
C SER A 76 2.59 -5.94 -7.25
N TYR A 77 2.52 -6.71 -8.33
CA TYR A 77 2.22 -8.15 -8.30
C TYR A 77 3.00 -8.93 -7.24
N SER A 78 4.33 -8.77 -7.23
CA SER A 78 5.19 -9.50 -6.31
C SER A 78 4.88 -9.22 -4.84
N ASP A 79 4.70 -7.94 -4.49
CA ASP A 79 4.41 -7.53 -3.11
C ASP A 79 2.99 -7.93 -2.68
N GLU A 80 2.03 -7.79 -3.60
CA GLU A 80 0.64 -8.16 -3.36
C GLU A 80 0.50 -9.67 -3.19
N LYS A 81 1.11 -10.47 -4.08
CA LYS A 81 1.18 -11.93 -3.98
C LYS A 81 1.80 -12.37 -2.64
N CYS A 82 2.95 -11.81 -2.27
CA CYS A 82 3.58 -12.11 -0.98
C CYS A 82 2.63 -11.81 0.20
N THR A 83 1.89 -10.70 0.13
CA THR A 83 0.90 -10.32 1.15
C THR A 83 -0.24 -11.33 1.22
N ILE A 84 -0.79 -11.75 0.09
CA ILE A 84 -1.88 -12.73 0.02
C ILE A 84 -1.42 -14.11 0.53
N LEU A 85 -0.22 -14.55 0.14
CA LEU A 85 0.36 -15.80 0.66
C LEU A 85 0.55 -15.77 2.19
N ASN A 86 0.77 -14.59 2.79
CA ASN A 86 0.79 -14.47 4.25
C ASN A 86 -0.61 -14.59 4.88
N PHE A 87 -1.68 -14.20 4.19
CA PHE A 87 -3.05 -14.45 4.67
C PHE A 87 -3.41 -15.93 4.63
N LEU A 88 -2.93 -16.68 3.63
CA LEU A 88 -3.16 -18.12 3.52
C LEU A 88 -2.55 -18.93 4.67
N LYS A 89 -1.62 -18.35 5.44
CA LYS A 89 -1.05 -18.98 6.65
C LYS A 89 -1.92 -18.78 7.90
N GLU A 90 -2.97 -17.97 7.83
CA GLU A 90 -3.87 -17.73 8.94
C GLU A 90 -4.97 -18.81 8.96
N ASN A 91 -5.39 -19.21 10.15
CA ASN A 91 -6.38 -20.29 10.34
C ASN A 91 -7.77 -19.98 9.74
N TRP A 92 -8.08 -18.71 9.46
CA TRP A 92 -9.32 -18.31 8.81
C TRP A 92 -9.25 -18.40 7.26
N SER A 93 -8.13 -18.80 6.69
CA SER A 93 -8.00 -18.93 5.21
C SER A 93 -8.95 -19.99 4.63
N THR A 94 -9.29 -21.01 5.39
CA THR A 94 -10.23 -22.06 5.00
C THR A 94 -11.70 -21.70 5.22
N TYR A 95 -11.99 -20.55 5.85
CA TYR A 95 -13.37 -20.15 6.10
C TYR A 95 -14.04 -19.65 4.81
N PRO A 96 -15.35 -19.93 4.63
CA PRO A 96 -16.12 -19.25 3.60
C PRO A 96 -15.96 -17.74 3.72
N ILE A 97 -15.74 -17.03 2.61
CA ILE A 97 -15.37 -15.62 2.62
C ILE A 97 -16.41 -14.74 3.33
N ASN A 98 -17.67 -15.09 3.28
CA ASN A 98 -18.77 -14.41 3.98
C ASN A 98 -18.79 -14.64 5.49
N ARG A 99 -18.00 -15.57 6.02
CA ARG A 99 -17.82 -15.82 7.46
C ARG A 99 -16.62 -15.11 8.06
N ILE A 100 -15.80 -14.46 7.26
CA ILE A 100 -14.71 -13.63 7.74
C ILE A 100 -15.30 -12.27 8.12
N VAL A 101 -15.59 -12.11 9.40
CA VAL A 101 -16.22 -10.93 9.98
C VAL A 101 -15.20 -9.93 10.49
N PRO A 102 -15.58 -8.65 10.78
CA PRO A 102 -14.67 -7.65 11.30
C PRO A 102 -13.86 -8.08 12.53
N ASP A 103 -14.43 -8.90 13.43
CA ASP A 103 -13.72 -9.42 14.59
C ASP A 103 -12.54 -10.33 14.20
N THR A 104 -12.70 -11.17 13.20
CA THR A 104 -11.64 -12.03 12.66
C THR A 104 -10.45 -11.18 12.20
N ILE A 105 -10.73 -10.09 11.48
CA ILE A 105 -9.69 -9.18 10.97
C ILE A 105 -9.09 -8.34 12.09
N ASN A 106 -9.86 -7.95 13.11
CA ASN A 106 -9.34 -7.27 14.29
C ASN A 106 -8.36 -8.18 15.07
N LYS A 107 -8.67 -9.44 15.25
CA LYS A 107 -7.77 -10.42 15.88
C LYS A 107 -6.46 -10.56 15.09
N TYR A 108 -6.55 -10.71 13.76
CA TYR A 108 -5.37 -10.70 12.88
C TYR A 108 -4.54 -9.42 13.04
N LYS A 109 -5.18 -8.24 12.95
CA LYS A 109 -4.54 -6.94 13.09
C LYS A 109 -3.79 -6.82 14.42
N ASN A 110 -4.44 -7.18 15.52
CA ASN A 110 -3.86 -7.08 16.86
C ASN A 110 -2.68 -8.06 17.05
N LYS A 111 -2.81 -9.29 16.55
CA LYS A 111 -1.71 -10.27 16.54
C LYS A 111 -0.50 -9.73 15.79
N ARG A 112 -0.71 -9.13 14.61
CA ARG A 112 0.38 -8.60 13.78
C ARG A 112 0.95 -7.27 14.26
N ALA A 113 0.25 -6.54 15.13
CA ALA A 113 0.75 -5.28 15.69
C ALA A 113 2.01 -5.45 16.54
N ASN A 114 2.26 -6.64 17.08
CA ASN A 114 3.48 -6.95 17.83
C ASN A 114 4.70 -7.19 16.92
N GLU A 115 4.48 -7.49 15.63
CA GLU A 115 5.53 -7.89 14.69
C GLU A 115 5.76 -6.83 13.60
N LEU A 116 4.73 -6.04 13.27
CA LEU A 116 4.70 -5.18 12.10
C LEU A 116 4.32 -3.74 12.46
N THR A 117 4.86 -2.80 11.71
CA THR A 117 4.46 -1.39 11.83
C THR A 117 3.01 -1.18 11.38
N GLY A 118 2.34 -0.17 11.95
CA GLY A 118 0.99 0.22 11.55
C GLY A 118 0.85 0.52 10.04
N GLY A 119 1.90 1.06 9.43
CA GLY A 119 1.95 1.28 7.97
C GLY A 119 1.93 -0.02 7.16
N THR A 120 2.66 -1.04 7.60
CA THR A 120 2.68 -2.36 6.96
C THR A 120 1.34 -3.07 7.12
N ILE A 121 0.75 -3.02 8.32
CA ILE A 121 -0.58 -3.58 8.57
C ILE A 121 -1.62 -2.92 7.68
N ASN A 122 -1.60 -1.59 7.56
CA ASN A 122 -2.53 -0.86 6.69
C ASN A 122 -2.42 -1.29 5.23
N ARG A 123 -1.20 -1.49 4.69
CA ARG A 123 -1.02 -2.00 3.32
C ARG A 123 -1.60 -3.41 3.14
N ARG A 124 -1.42 -4.29 4.12
CA ARG A 124 -2.05 -5.62 4.09
C ARG A 124 -3.57 -5.52 4.09
N LEU A 125 -4.13 -4.67 4.95
CA LEU A 125 -5.58 -4.43 4.99
C LEU A 125 -6.10 -3.81 3.68
N ASP A 126 -5.30 -2.98 2.98
CA ASP A 126 -5.66 -2.44 1.68
C ASP A 126 -5.76 -3.54 0.62
N VAL A 127 -4.82 -4.51 0.59
CA VAL A 127 -4.89 -5.68 -0.28
C VAL A 127 -6.15 -6.50 0.00
N LEU A 128 -6.40 -6.81 1.26
CA LEU A 128 -7.58 -7.57 1.67
C LEU A 128 -8.89 -6.84 1.30
N SER A 129 -8.94 -5.52 1.51
CA SER A 129 -10.09 -4.69 1.14
C SER A 129 -10.31 -4.68 -0.38
N SER A 130 -9.23 -4.64 -1.17
CA SER A 130 -9.29 -4.73 -2.63
C SER A 130 -9.86 -6.08 -3.08
N MET A 131 -9.45 -7.19 -2.46
CA MET A 131 -9.98 -8.52 -2.75
C MET A 131 -11.50 -8.59 -2.52
N TYR A 132 -12.00 -8.10 -1.37
CA TYR A 132 -13.44 -8.05 -1.10
C TYR A 132 -14.19 -7.16 -2.07
N THR A 133 -13.58 -6.04 -2.49
CA THR A 133 -14.19 -5.13 -3.46
C THR A 133 -14.33 -5.78 -4.84
N THR A 134 -13.30 -6.47 -5.30
CA THR A 134 -13.34 -7.25 -6.56
C THR A 134 -14.35 -8.38 -6.47
N PHE A 135 -14.34 -9.14 -5.37
CA PHE A 135 -15.25 -10.23 -5.14
C PHE A 135 -16.73 -9.80 -5.20
N LYS A 136 -17.03 -8.62 -4.62
CA LYS A 136 -18.37 -8.04 -4.66
C LYS A 136 -18.72 -7.43 -6.01
N LYS A 137 -17.84 -6.59 -6.57
CA LYS A 137 -18.17 -5.77 -7.73
C LYS A 137 -17.96 -6.46 -9.07
N GLU A 138 -16.89 -7.23 -9.19
CA GLU A 138 -16.51 -7.85 -10.46
C GLU A 138 -17.01 -9.29 -10.57
N TRP A 139 -16.99 -10.04 -9.45
CA TRP A 139 -17.45 -11.43 -9.44
C TRP A 139 -18.88 -11.60 -8.96
N GLY A 140 -19.57 -10.52 -8.58
CA GLY A 140 -21.01 -10.50 -8.32
C GLY A 140 -21.49 -11.15 -7.03
N TYR A 141 -20.61 -11.47 -6.09
CA TYR A 141 -21.00 -12.08 -4.82
C TYR A 141 -21.51 -11.06 -3.82
N PRO A 142 -22.69 -11.27 -3.20
CA PRO A 142 -23.27 -10.34 -2.22
C PRO A 142 -22.59 -10.49 -0.84
N VAL A 143 -21.38 -9.95 -0.71
CA VAL A 143 -20.61 -9.96 0.54
C VAL A 143 -20.23 -8.54 0.95
N GLU A 144 -20.31 -8.26 2.24
CA GLU A 144 -19.83 -6.99 2.77
C GLU A 144 -18.33 -7.05 3.07
N ASN A 145 -17.66 -5.92 2.83
CA ASN A 145 -16.23 -5.80 3.08
C ASN A 145 -15.96 -5.54 4.58
N PRO A 146 -15.46 -6.53 5.35
CA PRO A 146 -15.27 -6.41 6.78
C PRO A 146 -14.19 -5.38 7.16
N ILE A 147 -13.32 -5.03 6.24
CA ILE A 147 -12.21 -4.09 6.48
C ILE A 147 -12.71 -2.65 6.63
N LEU A 148 -13.87 -2.32 6.05
CA LEU A 148 -14.48 -0.99 6.17
C LEU A 148 -14.99 -0.71 7.60
N CYS A 149 -15.29 -1.76 8.36
CA CYS A 149 -15.85 -1.67 9.72
C CYS A 149 -14.77 -1.66 10.82
N ILE A 150 -13.47 -1.72 10.47
CA ILE A 150 -12.41 -1.80 11.47
C ILE A 150 -11.60 -0.51 11.58
N ARG A 151 -11.20 -0.17 12.80
CA ARG A 151 -10.28 0.94 13.05
C ARG A 151 -8.87 0.55 12.58
N ARG A 152 -8.32 1.34 11.67
CA ARG A 152 -6.97 1.15 11.16
C ARG A 152 -5.90 1.61 12.15
N PRO A 153 -4.74 0.92 12.23
CA PRO A 153 -3.60 1.38 13.00
C PRO A 153 -3.13 2.77 12.57
N LYS A 154 -2.63 3.55 13.52
CA LYS A 154 -1.95 4.81 13.20
C LYS A 154 -0.71 4.51 12.35
N ARG A 155 -0.49 5.31 11.31
CA ARG A 155 0.77 5.31 10.58
C ARG A 155 1.83 6.02 11.42
N ALA A 156 3.07 5.56 11.32
CA ALA A 156 4.18 6.31 11.88
C ALA A 156 4.24 7.71 11.24
N GLU A 157 4.68 8.68 12.02
CA GLU A 157 4.94 10.02 11.50
C GLU A 157 5.93 9.98 10.33
N PRO A 158 5.76 10.85 9.33
CA PRO A 158 6.71 10.96 8.25
C PRO A 158 8.12 11.22 8.80
N ARG A 159 9.11 10.50 8.28
CA ARG A 159 10.49 10.71 8.67
C ARG A 159 10.92 12.15 8.39
N ASN A 160 11.59 12.75 9.34
CA ASN A 160 12.09 14.13 9.28
C ASN A 160 13.63 14.21 9.24
N ARG A 161 14.29 13.19 8.71
CA ARG A 161 15.74 13.08 8.68
C ARG A 161 16.34 14.00 7.62
N ARG A 162 17.26 14.87 8.02
CA ARG A 162 18.14 15.71 7.16
C ARG A 162 19.58 15.36 7.49
N PHE A 163 20.43 15.36 6.47
CA PHE A 163 21.87 15.18 6.66
C PHE A 163 22.52 16.51 7.04
N THR A 164 23.42 16.47 7.99
CA THR A 164 24.34 17.59 8.26
C THR A 164 25.41 17.68 7.17
N ASP A 165 26.03 18.84 7.01
CA ASP A 165 27.11 18.99 6.04
C ASP A 165 28.31 18.08 6.37
N ASN A 166 28.58 17.83 7.66
CA ASN A 166 29.61 16.88 8.10
C ASN A 166 29.29 15.44 7.68
N GLU A 167 28.03 14.98 7.87
CA GLU A 167 27.60 13.66 7.42
C GLU A 167 27.69 13.50 5.90
N LEU A 168 27.28 14.51 5.14
CA LEU A 168 27.42 14.52 3.67
C LEU A 168 28.88 14.48 3.25
N ASN A 169 29.76 15.23 3.92
CA ASN A 169 31.19 15.19 3.65
C ASN A 169 31.78 13.80 3.92
N LYS A 170 31.40 13.14 5.03
CA LYS A 170 31.82 11.76 5.31
C LYS A 170 31.33 10.79 4.22
N LEU A 171 30.10 10.92 3.76
CA LEU A 171 29.52 10.06 2.72
C LEU A 171 30.17 10.27 1.35
N ILE A 172 30.56 11.52 1.00
CA ILE A 172 31.10 11.87 -0.31
C ILE A 172 32.63 11.76 -0.33
N LYS A 173 33.32 12.29 0.68
CA LYS A 173 34.80 12.42 0.69
C LYS A 173 35.48 11.32 1.53
N GLY A 174 34.74 10.56 2.29
CA GLY A 174 35.31 9.54 3.17
C GLY A 174 35.98 8.41 2.41
N ASN A 175 37.05 7.88 2.98
CA ASN A 175 37.93 6.87 2.36
C ASN A 175 37.24 5.49 2.20
N ARG A 176 36.18 5.21 2.94
CA ARG A 176 35.40 3.94 2.85
C ARG A 176 34.29 3.99 1.82
N THR A 177 34.03 5.16 1.22
CA THR A 177 33.01 5.29 0.18
C THR A 177 33.61 4.88 -1.17
N SER A 178 33.10 3.77 -1.72
CA SER A 178 33.56 3.32 -3.05
C SER A 178 33.23 4.39 -4.12
N PRO A 179 34.04 4.51 -5.19
CA PRO A 179 33.82 5.50 -6.25
C PRO A 179 32.40 5.41 -6.84
N LYS A 180 31.91 4.20 -7.09
CA LYS A 180 30.56 3.97 -7.62
C LYS A 180 29.46 4.45 -6.66
N LEU A 181 29.58 4.14 -5.36
CA LEU A 181 28.59 4.56 -4.36
C LEU A 181 28.61 6.07 -4.17
N ARG A 182 29.80 6.69 -4.18
CA ARG A 182 29.99 8.15 -4.15
C ARG A 182 29.26 8.81 -5.30
N LEU A 183 29.50 8.35 -6.52
CA LEU A 183 28.87 8.87 -7.72
C LEU A 183 27.34 8.82 -7.64
N ILE A 184 26.79 7.67 -7.22
CA ILE A 184 25.34 7.50 -7.05
C ILE A 184 24.78 8.44 -5.97
N ILE A 185 25.50 8.65 -4.85
CA ILE A 185 25.09 9.60 -3.80
C ILE A 185 25.07 11.02 -4.34
N GLU A 186 26.11 11.45 -5.07
CA GLU A 186 26.19 12.79 -5.63
C GLU A 186 25.11 13.03 -6.68
N ILE A 187 24.85 12.07 -7.57
CA ILE A 187 23.73 12.13 -8.52
C ILE A 187 22.38 12.26 -7.78
N ALA A 188 22.18 11.48 -6.71
CA ALA A 188 20.95 11.58 -5.93
C ALA A 188 20.74 12.97 -5.31
N LEU A 189 21.82 13.59 -4.83
CA LEU A 189 21.80 14.95 -4.26
C LEU A 189 21.60 16.05 -5.31
N GLU A 190 22.11 15.86 -6.52
CA GLU A 190 22.02 16.87 -7.59
C GLU A 190 20.75 16.76 -8.45
N THR A 191 20.05 15.62 -8.42
CA THR A 191 18.88 15.37 -9.28
C THR A 191 17.57 15.14 -8.52
N ALA A 192 17.62 14.87 -7.23
CA ALA A 192 16.50 14.43 -6.43
C ALA A 192 15.74 13.20 -7.00
N MET A 193 16.35 12.41 -7.88
CA MET A 193 15.76 11.22 -8.48
C MET A 193 15.50 10.14 -7.41
N ARG A 194 14.52 9.28 -7.69
CA ARG A 194 14.34 8.07 -6.88
C ARG A 194 15.46 7.07 -7.15
N GLN A 195 15.84 6.29 -6.14
CA GLN A 195 16.86 5.25 -6.26
C GLN A 195 16.72 4.39 -7.52
N GLY A 196 15.54 3.86 -7.78
CA GLY A 196 15.31 3.03 -8.97
C GLY A 196 15.31 3.81 -10.29
N GLU A 197 15.12 5.12 -10.27
CA GLU A 197 15.26 5.97 -11.45
C GLU A 197 16.75 6.16 -11.76
N ILE A 198 17.57 6.48 -10.75
CA ILE A 198 19.04 6.63 -10.91
C ILE A 198 19.67 5.36 -11.50
N LEU A 199 19.32 4.20 -10.96
CA LEU A 199 19.92 2.93 -11.37
C LEU A 199 19.57 2.50 -12.80
N ARG A 200 18.52 3.09 -13.38
CA ARG A 200 18.06 2.75 -14.73
C ARG A 200 18.38 3.80 -15.79
N VAL A 201 19.06 4.89 -15.41
CA VAL A 201 19.49 5.90 -16.37
C VAL A 201 20.39 5.24 -17.41
N LYS A 202 20.13 5.55 -18.67
CA LYS A 202 20.94 5.15 -19.81
C LYS A 202 21.55 6.37 -20.48
N PRO A 203 22.65 6.22 -21.23
CA PRO A 203 23.24 7.33 -21.94
C PRO A 203 22.28 8.04 -22.90
N GLU A 204 21.42 7.29 -23.59
CA GLU A 204 20.41 7.82 -24.51
C GLU A 204 19.30 8.64 -23.84
N ASP A 205 19.14 8.53 -22.53
CA ASP A 205 18.16 9.32 -21.76
C ASP A 205 18.64 10.74 -21.50
N ILE A 206 19.95 11.03 -21.68
CA ILE A 206 20.58 12.32 -21.42
C ILE A 206 20.55 13.16 -22.69
N ASN A 207 19.90 14.32 -22.64
CA ASN A 207 19.81 15.24 -23.77
C ASN A 207 20.22 16.66 -23.34
N GLY A 208 21.49 17.01 -23.58
CA GLY A 208 22.03 18.28 -23.14
C GLY A 208 21.90 18.51 -21.64
N ASN A 209 21.14 19.53 -21.26
CA ASN A 209 20.87 19.86 -19.85
C ASN A 209 19.60 19.22 -19.27
N THR A 210 19.08 18.20 -19.93
CA THR A 210 17.87 17.49 -19.48
C THR A 210 18.09 15.98 -19.43
N LEU A 211 17.29 15.29 -18.59
CA LEU A 211 17.28 13.84 -18.48
C LEU A 211 15.85 13.34 -18.59
N PHE A 212 15.60 12.45 -19.54
CA PHE A 212 14.34 11.75 -19.66
C PHE A 212 14.28 10.54 -18.72
N ILE A 213 13.19 10.38 -18.00
CA ILE A 213 12.94 9.26 -17.07
C ILE A 213 11.74 8.45 -17.61
N PRO A 214 12.00 7.39 -18.42
CA PRO A 214 10.95 6.64 -19.09
C PRO A 214 10.09 5.80 -18.13
N ILE A 215 10.71 5.26 -17.07
CA ILE A 215 10.05 4.40 -16.09
C ILE A 215 10.04 5.10 -14.74
N ALA A 216 9.00 5.87 -14.48
CA ALA A 216 8.76 6.49 -13.20
C ALA A 216 7.61 5.79 -12.44
N LYS A 217 7.48 6.07 -11.14
CA LYS A 217 6.39 5.50 -10.32
C LYS A 217 5.00 5.93 -10.81
N THR A 218 4.91 7.12 -11.41
CA THR A 218 3.65 7.70 -11.92
C THR A 218 3.63 7.71 -13.44
N LYS A 219 4.23 8.75 -14.04
CA LYS A 219 4.31 8.94 -15.50
C LYS A 219 5.74 9.22 -15.92
N PRO A 220 6.14 8.89 -17.18
CA PRO A 220 7.39 9.35 -17.74
C PRO A 220 7.52 10.87 -17.59
N ARG A 221 8.75 11.36 -17.41
CA ARG A 221 9.01 12.80 -17.28
C ARG A 221 10.44 13.15 -17.68
N THR A 222 10.64 14.39 -18.08
CA THR A 222 11.96 15.00 -18.25
C THR A 222 12.27 15.92 -17.08
N ILE A 223 13.48 15.87 -16.56
CA ILE A 223 13.97 16.75 -15.49
C ILE A 223 15.14 17.58 -15.99
N PRO A 224 15.28 18.84 -15.53
CA PRO A 224 16.47 19.64 -15.80
C PRO A 224 17.64 19.11 -14.96
N LEU A 225 18.85 19.23 -15.51
CA LEU A 225 20.10 18.85 -14.85
C LEU A 225 20.90 20.09 -14.46
N THR A 226 21.53 20.05 -13.28
CA THR A 226 22.58 21.02 -12.92
C THR A 226 23.85 20.70 -13.71
N LEU A 227 24.74 21.68 -13.89
CA LEU A 227 26.03 21.45 -14.51
C LEU A 227 26.81 20.32 -13.84
N LYS A 228 26.75 20.24 -12.51
CA LYS A 228 27.35 19.15 -11.74
C LYS A 228 26.71 17.81 -12.05
N ALA A 229 25.36 17.74 -12.11
CA ALA A 229 24.65 16.50 -12.47
C ALA A 229 25.00 16.01 -13.86
N MET A 230 25.12 16.93 -14.85
CA MET A 230 25.56 16.61 -16.21
C MET A 230 26.95 16.01 -16.21
N SER A 231 27.91 16.66 -15.54
CA SER A 231 29.30 16.16 -15.45
C SER A 231 29.36 14.76 -14.81
N LEU A 232 28.60 14.54 -13.70
CA LEU A 232 28.55 13.24 -13.02
C LEU A 232 27.96 12.14 -13.91
N LEU A 233 26.87 12.42 -14.62
CA LEU A 233 26.20 11.45 -15.48
C LEU A 233 27.01 11.12 -16.73
N ASN A 234 27.66 12.11 -17.36
CA ASN A 234 28.50 11.90 -18.55
C ASN A 234 29.77 11.09 -18.26
N ASN A 235 30.27 11.15 -17.01
CA ASN A 235 31.42 10.37 -16.56
C ASN A 235 31.06 9.03 -15.90
N ALA A 236 29.78 8.67 -15.88
CA ALA A 236 29.28 7.44 -15.26
C ALA A 236 29.22 6.27 -16.24
N GLU A 237 29.55 5.07 -15.79
CA GLU A 237 29.22 3.83 -16.48
C GLU A 237 27.72 3.54 -16.31
N LEU A 238 26.94 3.88 -17.31
CA LEU A 238 25.47 3.73 -17.31
C LEU A 238 25.03 2.55 -18.20
N PRO A 239 23.94 1.84 -17.81
CA PRO A 239 23.23 1.93 -16.53
C PRO A 239 24.05 1.34 -15.37
N PHE A 240 23.78 1.80 -14.15
CA PHE A 240 24.46 1.26 -12.98
C PHE A 240 24.15 -0.22 -12.76
N ASN A 241 25.15 -1.07 -12.89
CA ASN A 241 25.00 -2.52 -12.67
C ASN A 241 24.97 -2.85 -11.17
N ILE A 242 23.87 -2.45 -10.50
CA ILE A 242 23.60 -2.75 -9.09
C ILE A 242 22.09 -2.76 -8.83
N THR A 243 21.62 -3.70 -8.02
CA THR A 243 20.20 -3.74 -7.63
C THR A 243 19.89 -2.71 -6.54
N GLY A 244 18.62 -2.25 -6.47
CA GLY A 244 18.19 -1.30 -5.44
C GLY A 244 18.41 -1.83 -4.02
N ASN A 245 18.19 -3.12 -3.79
CA ASN A 245 18.44 -3.76 -2.48
C ASN A 245 19.94 -3.76 -2.12
N ALA A 246 20.80 -4.07 -3.08
CA ALA A 246 22.25 -4.05 -2.86
C ALA A 246 22.74 -2.63 -2.56
N LEU A 247 22.26 -1.62 -3.31
CA LEU A 247 22.59 -0.22 -3.04
C LEU A 247 22.13 0.21 -1.64
N SER A 248 20.90 -0.12 -1.25
CA SER A 248 20.38 0.22 0.08
C SER A 248 21.21 -0.43 1.21
N LYS A 249 21.61 -1.69 1.03
CA LYS A 249 22.50 -2.39 2.00
C LYS A 249 23.87 -1.74 2.07
N GLN A 250 24.50 -1.42 0.93
CA GLN A 250 25.79 -0.75 0.89
C GLN A 250 25.74 0.62 1.55
N PHE A 251 24.71 1.42 1.25
CA PHE A 251 24.50 2.72 1.88
C PHE A 251 24.31 2.59 3.41
N LYS A 252 23.51 1.63 3.86
CA LYS A 252 23.33 1.39 5.30
C LYS A 252 24.64 1.00 5.98
N LYS A 253 25.44 0.10 5.36
CA LYS A 253 26.78 -0.28 5.87
C LYS A 253 27.70 0.92 5.96
N LEU A 254 27.68 1.80 4.96
CA LEU A 254 28.48 3.04 4.95
C LEU A 254 28.05 3.99 6.07
N CYS A 255 26.75 4.21 6.25
CA CYS A 255 26.21 5.03 7.33
C CYS A 255 26.63 4.49 8.71
N ASN A 256 26.51 3.18 8.93
CA ASN A 256 26.95 2.57 10.17
C ASN A 256 28.45 2.76 10.42
N HIS A 257 29.29 2.67 9.36
CA HIS A 257 30.74 2.90 9.49
C HIS A 257 31.09 4.34 9.92
N TYR A 258 30.33 5.32 9.45
CA TYR A 258 30.54 6.74 9.80
C TYR A 258 29.68 7.20 10.98
N GLU A 259 29.02 6.29 11.68
CA GLU A 259 28.14 6.57 12.84
C GLU A 259 27.00 7.55 12.47
N ILE A 260 26.49 7.43 11.24
CA ILE A 260 25.35 8.22 10.75
C ILE A 260 24.08 7.44 11.07
N GLU A 261 23.42 7.83 12.14
CA GLU A 261 22.23 7.15 12.64
C GLU A 261 20.99 7.48 11.81
N ASP A 262 20.04 6.55 11.82
CA ASP A 262 18.71 6.68 11.22
C ASP A 262 18.72 7.26 9.79
N ALA A 263 19.69 6.87 8.95
CA ALA A 263 19.80 7.32 7.56
C ALA A 263 19.43 6.22 6.57
N HIS A 264 18.63 6.59 5.56
CA HIS A 264 18.27 5.75 4.43
C HIS A 264 18.64 6.44 3.12
N PHE A 265 18.90 5.67 2.06
CA PHE A 265 19.24 6.26 0.75
C PHE A 265 18.15 7.23 0.24
N HIS A 266 16.88 6.97 0.54
CA HIS A 266 15.78 7.87 0.15
C HIS A 266 15.82 9.24 0.83
N ASP A 267 16.52 9.37 1.95
CA ASP A 267 16.65 10.65 2.65
C ASP A 267 17.55 11.62 1.88
N LEU A 268 18.46 11.10 1.00
CA LEU A 268 19.22 11.93 0.05
C LEU A 268 18.32 12.72 -0.91
N ARG A 269 17.26 12.08 -1.41
CA ARG A 269 16.26 12.78 -2.24
C ARG A 269 15.55 13.90 -1.48
N ARG A 270 15.22 13.68 -0.20
CA ARG A 270 14.63 14.72 0.64
C ARG A 270 15.60 15.86 0.85
N GLN A 271 16.85 15.54 1.15
CA GLN A 271 17.93 16.54 1.27
C GLN A 271 18.11 17.36 -0.01
N SER A 272 18.10 16.69 -1.17
CA SER A 272 18.20 17.33 -2.48
C SER A 272 17.05 18.31 -2.73
N LEU A 273 15.79 17.87 -2.51
CA LEU A 273 14.62 18.74 -2.66
C LEU A 273 14.67 19.95 -1.73
N THR A 274 15.11 19.77 -0.50
CA THR A 274 15.33 20.87 0.44
C THR A 274 16.42 21.82 -0.07
N ASN A 275 17.53 21.30 -0.60
CA ASN A 275 18.61 22.11 -1.15
C ASN A 275 18.16 22.89 -2.40
N PHE A 276 17.34 22.32 -3.28
CA PHE A 276 16.77 23.04 -4.42
C PHE A 276 15.98 24.26 -3.97
N MET A 277 15.17 24.13 -2.94
CA MET A 277 14.34 25.21 -2.45
C MET A 277 15.09 26.24 -1.60
N LEU A 278 16.01 25.79 -0.73
CA LEU A 278 16.72 26.68 0.18
C LEU A 278 17.98 27.26 -0.45
N LYS A 279 18.88 26.41 -0.97
CA LYS A 279 20.20 26.85 -1.50
C LYS A 279 20.08 27.35 -2.94
N LYS A 280 19.25 26.72 -3.79
CA LYS A 280 19.07 27.15 -5.20
C LYS A 280 17.84 28.06 -5.40
N LYS A 281 17.13 28.41 -4.34
CA LYS A 281 16.01 29.36 -4.32
C LYS A 281 14.87 29.02 -5.30
N LEU A 282 14.72 27.73 -5.68
CA LEU A 282 13.63 27.30 -6.57
C LEU A 282 12.29 27.38 -5.86
N SER A 283 11.27 27.76 -6.58
CA SER A 283 9.88 27.76 -6.12
C SER A 283 9.37 26.32 -5.89
N VAL A 284 8.24 26.21 -5.19
CA VAL A 284 7.56 24.92 -5.01
C VAL A 284 7.20 24.31 -6.36
N ALA A 285 6.71 25.11 -7.32
CA ALA A 285 6.31 24.64 -8.65
C ALA A 285 7.50 24.08 -9.44
N GLU A 286 8.64 24.78 -9.47
CA GLU A 286 9.86 24.33 -10.13
C GLU A 286 10.42 23.06 -9.48
N THR A 287 10.41 22.99 -8.15
CA THR A 287 10.84 21.79 -7.41
C THR A 287 9.93 20.60 -7.66
N MET A 288 8.61 20.82 -7.86
CA MET A 288 7.68 19.77 -8.25
C MET A 288 8.00 19.15 -9.61
N ILE A 289 8.44 19.96 -10.58
CA ILE A 289 8.87 19.46 -11.90
C ILE A 289 10.03 18.50 -11.74
N ILE A 290 11.07 18.89 -10.98
CA ILE A 290 12.25 18.04 -10.71
C ILE A 290 11.83 16.77 -9.97
N ALA A 291 11.02 16.91 -8.92
CA ALA A 291 10.55 15.79 -8.10
C ALA A 291 9.63 14.84 -8.85
N GLY A 292 8.90 15.31 -9.86
CA GLY A 292 7.82 14.57 -10.49
C GLY A 292 6.67 14.31 -9.53
N HIS A 293 6.30 15.35 -8.75
CA HIS A 293 5.14 15.32 -7.87
C HIS A 293 3.95 15.98 -8.57
N SER A 294 2.84 15.27 -8.66
CA SER A 294 1.56 15.81 -9.17
C SER A 294 0.76 16.53 -8.09
N ASP A 295 1.04 16.26 -6.81
CA ASP A 295 0.37 16.84 -5.65
C ASP A 295 1.37 17.67 -4.83
N PRO A 296 1.16 18.99 -4.68
CA PRO A 296 2.04 19.85 -3.90
C PRO A 296 2.11 19.44 -2.42
N ARG A 297 1.08 18.80 -1.88
CA ARG A 297 1.08 18.30 -0.50
C ARG A 297 2.21 17.31 -0.23
N MET A 298 2.65 16.55 -1.23
CA MET A 298 3.80 15.65 -1.09
C MET A 298 5.10 16.40 -0.87
N LEU A 299 5.28 17.53 -1.55
CA LEU A 299 6.45 18.38 -1.39
C LEU A 299 6.35 19.21 -0.10
N LEU A 300 5.18 19.79 0.18
CA LEU A 300 4.93 20.58 1.39
C LEU A 300 5.14 19.75 2.68
N ARG A 301 4.82 18.45 2.67
CA ARG A 301 5.19 17.56 3.79
C ARG A 301 6.70 17.43 3.99
N THR A 302 7.47 17.54 2.93
CA THR A 302 8.95 17.65 3.02
C THR A 302 9.37 19.02 3.51
N TYR A 303 8.57 20.06 3.20
CA TYR A 303 8.76 21.46 3.64
C TYR A 303 8.42 21.68 5.12
N ASN A 304 7.51 20.90 5.73
CA ASN A 304 7.29 20.98 7.17
C ASN A 304 8.55 20.66 8.00
N ASN A 305 9.63 20.31 7.32
CA ASN A 305 10.97 20.11 7.87
C ASN A 305 11.84 21.35 7.81
N LEU A 306 11.31 22.49 7.31
CA LEU A 306 12.00 23.76 7.43
C LEU A 306 12.06 24.15 8.91
N LYS A 307 13.26 24.40 9.38
CA LYS A 307 13.46 24.97 10.71
C LYS A 307 13.24 26.49 10.65
N VAL A 308 12.89 27.06 11.77
CA VAL A 308 12.72 28.53 11.89
C VAL A 308 14.03 29.24 11.46
N GLU A 309 15.17 28.63 11.81
CA GLU A 309 16.50 29.12 11.45
C GLU A 309 16.70 29.18 9.92
N ASP A 310 16.24 28.17 9.15
CA ASP A 310 16.31 28.14 7.69
C ASP A 310 15.58 29.36 7.07
N VAL A 311 14.45 29.75 7.67
CA VAL A 311 13.66 30.91 7.22
C VAL A 311 14.31 32.22 7.65
N ALA A 312 14.83 32.30 8.86
CA ALA A 312 15.53 33.46 9.37
C ALA A 312 16.79 33.78 8.55
N ASP A 313 17.57 32.77 8.17
CA ASP A 313 18.74 32.92 7.32
C ASP A 313 18.38 33.42 5.91
N LYS A 314 17.25 32.93 5.36
CA LYS A 314 16.75 33.40 4.07
C LYS A 314 16.30 34.86 4.12
N LEU A 315 15.68 35.30 5.21
CA LEU A 315 15.31 36.72 5.39
C LEU A 315 16.51 37.61 5.51
N LYS A 316 17.58 37.20 6.20
CA LYS A 316 18.84 37.94 6.26
C LYS A 316 19.51 38.09 4.91
N GLN A 317 19.54 37.02 4.07
CA GLN A 317 20.14 37.07 2.74
C GLN A 317 19.38 37.93 1.72
N ASN A 318 18.08 38.15 1.92
CA ASN A 318 17.27 38.99 1.06
C ASN A 318 17.30 40.48 1.48
N ALA A 319 17.94 40.81 2.58
CA ALA A 319 18.10 42.18 3.09
C ALA A 319 19.42 42.83 2.66
N GLN A 320 20.27 42.12 1.92
CA GLN A 320 21.47 42.59 1.24
C GLN A 320 21.21 42.70 -0.28
#